data_c98bceb0a9c6736d7e607124c2e6ca0c
#
_entry.id   c98bceb0a9c6736d7e607124c2e6ca0c
#
_cell.length_a   1.000
_cell.length_b   1.000
_cell.length_c   1.000
_cell.angle_alpha   90.00
_cell.angle_beta   90.00
_cell.angle_gamma   90.00
#
_symmetry.space_group_name_H-M   'P 1'
#
loop_
_entity.id
_entity.type
_entity.pdbx_description
1 polymer ?
#
loop_
_entity_poly.entity_id
_entity_poly.type
_entity_poly.pdbx_seq_one_letter_code
_entity_poly.pdbx_strand_id
1 'polypeptide(L)'
;MALMKPVGVLSALVLLGLGFAAGSWHGAAVAHAQNANRVFELRTYTAPDGKLPELHARFRNHTMRIFERHGMKNVGYWVPQDAPTKDNTLIYIISHESRDAAKKSWAAFGADPEWQKVSKESQMNGKIVAGITSVYMDPTDYSPIK
;
A
#
# COMPACT_ATOMS: atom_id res chain seq x y z
N MET A 1 45.22 34.27 61.03
CA MET A 1 44.34 33.16 61.40
C MET A 1 42.96 33.50 60.82
N ALA A 2 42.70 33.07 59.64
CA ALA A 2 41.46 33.37 58.89
C ALA A 2 40.78 32.08 58.51
N LEU A 3 39.56 31.82 58.96
CA LEU A 3 38.75 30.65 58.67
C LEU A 3 38.17 30.77 57.23
N MET A 4 38.47 29.85 56.42
CA MET A 4 37.77 29.63 55.14
C MET A 4 36.52 28.76 55.39
N LYS A 5 35.38 29.26 54.96
CA LYS A 5 34.11 28.52 54.94
C LYS A 5 34.02 27.74 53.58
N PRO A 6 33.48 26.53 53.54
CA PRO A 6 33.24 25.84 52.27
C PRO A 6 31.94 26.34 51.60
N VAL A 7 32.03 26.66 50.33
CA VAL A 7 30.89 26.95 49.44
C VAL A 7 30.32 25.64 48.97
N GLY A 8 29.03 25.43 49.23
CA GLY A 8 28.29 24.25 48.86
C GLY A 8 28.07 24.10 47.36
N VAL A 9 28.35 22.90 46.86
CA VAL A 9 27.94 22.41 45.54
C VAL A 9 26.52 21.86 45.68
N LEU A 10 25.56 22.58 45.18
CA LEU A 10 24.20 22.08 44.96
C LEU A 10 23.58 22.88 43.82
N SER A 11 23.43 22.29 42.68
CA SER A 11 22.44 22.56 41.63
C SER A 11 22.92 22.17 40.27
N ALA A 12 22.78 20.90 39.90
CA ALA A 12 22.75 20.50 38.52
C ALA A 12 22.13 19.09 38.39
N LEU A 13 20.83 18.97 38.57
CA LEU A 13 20.10 17.74 38.23
C LEU A 13 18.58 17.99 38.18
N VAL A 14 18.10 18.81 37.26
CA VAL A 14 16.70 18.79 36.79
C VAL A 14 16.65 19.48 35.43
N LEU A 15 16.98 18.82 34.35
CA LEU A 15 16.63 19.22 32.97
C LEU A 15 16.74 18.06 31.99
N LEU A 16 16.36 16.84 32.36
CA LEU A 16 16.35 15.68 31.44
C LEU A 16 14.99 14.93 31.39
N GLY A 17 13.90 15.59 31.78
CA GLY A 17 12.58 14.93 31.86
C GLY A 17 11.49 15.44 30.92
N LEU A 18 11.70 16.47 30.11
CA LEU A 18 10.62 17.08 29.29
C LEU A 18 10.74 16.88 27.77
N GLY A 19 11.75 16.17 27.31
CA GLY A 19 11.97 15.97 25.85
C GLY A 19 11.24 14.80 25.23
N PHE A 20 10.72 13.85 26.00
CA PHE A 20 10.20 12.58 25.45
C PHE A 20 8.68 12.56 25.20
N ALA A 21 7.91 13.48 25.74
CA ALA A 21 6.46 13.49 25.56
C ALA A 21 5.97 14.22 24.31
N ALA A 22 6.78 15.12 23.72
CA ALA A 22 6.36 15.88 22.54
C ALA A 22 6.58 15.15 21.21
N GLY A 23 7.50 14.16 21.17
CA GLY A 23 7.82 13.42 19.93
C GLY A 23 6.76 12.41 19.49
N SER A 24 6.02 11.84 20.43
CA SER A 24 5.01 10.80 20.12
C SER A 24 3.70 11.36 19.56
N TRP A 25 3.36 12.61 19.85
CA TRP A 25 2.13 13.24 19.35
C TRP A 25 2.25 13.69 17.90
N HIS A 26 3.43 14.10 17.46
CA HIS A 26 3.65 14.48 16.06
C HIS A 26 3.66 13.26 15.12
N GLY A 27 4.20 12.13 15.57
CA GLY A 27 4.20 10.89 14.78
C GLY A 27 2.80 10.35 14.52
N ALA A 28 1.91 10.38 15.52
CA ALA A 28 0.53 9.93 15.38
C ALA A 28 -0.30 10.86 14.47
N ALA A 29 -0.14 12.18 14.61
CA ALA A 29 -0.85 13.16 13.78
C ALA A 29 -0.43 13.09 12.30
N VAL A 30 0.86 12.91 12.01
CA VAL A 30 1.37 12.74 10.63
C VAL A 30 0.89 11.42 10.03
N ALA A 31 0.86 10.32 10.79
CA ALA A 31 0.33 9.04 10.32
C ALA A 31 -1.18 9.10 10.04
N HIS A 32 -1.95 9.82 10.86
CA HIS A 32 -3.38 10.04 10.61
C HIS A 32 -3.63 10.97 9.41
N ALA A 33 -2.82 12.01 9.22
CA ALA A 33 -2.94 12.90 8.06
C ALA A 33 -2.57 12.21 6.74
N GLN A 34 -1.58 11.31 6.74
CA GLN A 34 -1.23 10.49 5.57
C GLN A 34 -2.31 9.46 5.23
N ASN A 35 -3.04 8.95 6.21
CA ASN A 35 -4.15 8.03 5.98
C ASN A 35 -5.44 8.74 5.51
N ALA A 36 -5.64 10.01 5.86
CA ALA A 36 -6.85 10.77 5.53
C ALA A 36 -7.06 11.02 4.02
N ASN A 37 -6.01 10.90 3.21
CA ASN A 37 -6.07 11.11 1.75
C ASN A 37 -5.87 9.83 0.94
N ARG A 38 -5.76 8.67 1.60
CA ARG A 38 -5.53 7.41 0.90
C ARG A 38 -6.77 7.02 0.10
N VAL A 39 -6.54 6.63 -1.15
CA VAL A 39 -7.56 6.18 -2.08
C VAL A 39 -7.39 4.68 -2.31
N PHE A 40 -8.48 3.94 -2.26
CA PHE A 40 -8.51 2.53 -2.59
C PHE A 40 -9.01 2.32 -4.02
N GLU A 41 -8.48 1.33 -4.69
CA GLU A 41 -8.91 0.94 -6.03
C GLU A 41 -9.31 -0.53 -6.02
N LEU A 42 -10.62 -0.78 -6.15
CA LEU A 42 -11.15 -2.11 -6.39
C LEU A 42 -11.01 -2.45 -7.87
N ARG A 43 -10.38 -3.57 -8.17
CA ARG A 43 -10.26 -4.05 -9.54
C ARG A 43 -10.82 -5.45 -9.65
N THR A 44 -11.58 -5.66 -10.72
CA THR A 44 -12.10 -6.98 -11.07
C THR A 44 -11.56 -7.37 -12.44
N TYR A 45 -10.86 -8.47 -12.49
CA TYR A 45 -10.32 -9.04 -13.72
C TYR A 45 -11.13 -10.27 -14.11
N THR A 46 -11.55 -10.33 -15.36
CA THR A 46 -12.14 -11.54 -15.95
C THR A 46 -11.10 -12.21 -16.83
N ALA A 47 -10.80 -13.46 -16.55
CA ALA A 47 -9.95 -14.30 -17.36
C ALA A 47 -10.79 -15.04 -18.42
N PRO A 48 -10.24 -15.36 -19.59
CA PRO A 48 -10.85 -16.36 -20.49
C PRO A 48 -10.96 -17.73 -19.81
N ASP A 49 -11.81 -18.60 -20.31
CA ASP A 49 -12.03 -19.92 -19.76
C ASP A 49 -10.72 -20.69 -19.58
N GLY A 50 -10.53 -21.26 -18.39
CA GLY A 50 -9.34 -22.01 -18.00
C GLY A 50 -8.07 -21.17 -17.78
N LYS A 51 -8.12 -19.83 -17.92
CA LYS A 51 -6.94 -18.95 -17.81
C LYS A 51 -6.73 -18.28 -16.45
N LEU A 52 -7.64 -18.51 -15.51
CA LEU A 52 -7.50 -17.95 -14.15
C LEU A 52 -6.22 -18.45 -13.43
N PRO A 53 -5.80 -19.72 -13.54
CA PRO A 53 -4.54 -20.17 -12.93
C PRO A 53 -3.30 -19.42 -13.42
N GLU A 54 -3.19 -19.15 -14.72
CA GLU A 54 -2.07 -18.38 -15.30
C GLU A 54 -2.11 -16.91 -14.84
N LEU A 55 -3.32 -16.33 -14.69
CA LEU A 55 -3.49 -15.00 -14.14
C LEU A 55 -3.01 -14.95 -12.68
N HIS A 56 -3.38 -15.92 -11.86
CA HIS A 56 -2.89 -16.05 -10.49
C HIS A 56 -1.37 -16.19 -10.42
N ALA A 57 -0.78 -17.02 -11.27
CA ALA A 57 0.67 -17.19 -11.33
C ALA A 57 1.39 -15.87 -11.65
N ARG A 58 0.88 -15.09 -12.62
CA ARG A 58 1.43 -13.77 -12.94
C ARG A 58 1.36 -12.81 -11.75
N PHE A 59 0.22 -12.75 -11.05
CA PHE A 59 0.07 -11.89 -9.87
C PHE A 59 1.03 -12.29 -8.76
N ARG A 60 1.05 -13.56 -8.37
CA ARG A 60 1.87 -14.10 -7.28
C ARG A 60 3.36 -13.91 -7.54
N ASN A 61 3.81 -14.20 -8.74
CA ASN A 61 5.24 -14.24 -9.04
C ASN A 61 5.81 -12.87 -9.44
N HIS A 62 4.97 -11.95 -9.93
CA HIS A 62 5.46 -10.71 -10.53
C HIS A 62 4.64 -9.47 -10.15
N THR A 63 3.33 -9.45 -10.46
CA THR A 63 2.52 -8.23 -10.47
C THR A 63 2.50 -7.52 -9.11
N MET A 64 2.27 -8.28 -8.03
CA MET A 64 2.17 -7.70 -6.67
C MET A 64 3.45 -6.95 -6.27
N ARG A 65 4.61 -7.51 -6.53
CA ARG A 65 5.91 -6.88 -6.24
C ARG A 65 6.15 -5.65 -7.12
N ILE A 66 5.75 -5.70 -8.39
CA ILE A 66 5.88 -4.56 -9.29
C ILE A 66 4.94 -3.43 -8.87
N PHE A 67 3.73 -3.73 -8.41
CA PHE A 67 2.83 -2.73 -7.83
C PHE A 67 3.48 -1.97 -6.68
N GLU A 68 4.06 -2.67 -5.71
CA GLU A 68 4.72 -2.05 -4.56
C GLU A 68 5.89 -1.16 -4.96
N ARG A 69 6.68 -1.60 -5.94
CA ARG A 69 7.79 -0.80 -6.49
C ARG A 69 7.32 0.55 -7.06
N HIS A 70 6.10 0.61 -7.55
CA HIS A 70 5.49 1.83 -8.10
C HIS A 70 4.52 2.53 -7.14
N GLY A 71 4.62 2.26 -5.83
CA GLY A 71 3.86 2.95 -4.80
C GLY A 71 2.39 2.53 -4.68
N MET A 72 2.01 1.40 -5.28
CA MET A 72 0.69 0.80 -5.12
C MET A 72 0.75 -0.26 -4.01
N LYS A 73 0.02 -0.05 -2.91
CA LYS A 73 -0.01 -1.01 -1.80
C LYS A 73 -1.02 -2.11 -2.06
N ASN A 74 -0.58 -3.35 -1.94
CA ASN A 74 -1.47 -4.51 -1.99
C ASN A 74 -2.31 -4.59 -0.69
N VAL A 75 -3.64 -4.55 -0.81
CA VAL A 75 -4.57 -4.67 0.32
C VAL A 75 -5.09 -6.09 0.45
N GLY A 76 -5.58 -6.68 -0.62
CA GLY A 76 -6.07 -8.06 -0.62
C GLY A 76 -6.53 -8.54 -2.00
N TYR A 77 -6.67 -9.87 -2.11
CA TYR A 77 -6.98 -10.58 -3.36
C TYR A 77 -7.99 -11.68 -3.07
N TRP A 78 -9.04 -11.77 -3.88
CA TRP A 78 -10.15 -12.71 -3.69
C TRP A 78 -10.56 -13.35 -5.01
N VAL A 79 -11.14 -14.54 -4.89
CA VAL A 79 -11.84 -15.24 -5.96
C VAL A 79 -13.26 -15.49 -5.49
N PRO A 80 -14.29 -15.22 -6.30
CA PRO A 80 -15.67 -15.59 -5.95
C PRO A 80 -15.80 -17.09 -5.67
N GLN A 81 -16.70 -17.47 -4.76
CA GLN A 81 -16.98 -18.87 -4.44
C GLN A 81 -18.04 -19.49 -5.36
N ASP A 82 -18.89 -18.65 -5.95
CA ASP A 82 -20.06 -19.09 -6.70
C ASP A 82 -19.88 -18.96 -8.21
N ALA A 83 -20.50 -19.90 -8.94
CA ALA A 83 -20.61 -19.82 -10.39
C ALA A 83 -21.49 -18.60 -10.79
N PRO A 84 -21.26 -18.02 -11.99
CA PRO A 84 -20.27 -18.41 -13.00
C PRO A 84 -18.86 -17.81 -12.77
N THR A 85 -18.69 -16.96 -11.76
CA THR A 85 -17.50 -16.12 -11.60
C THR A 85 -16.33 -16.79 -10.89
N LYS A 86 -16.55 -17.89 -10.16
CA LYS A 86 -15.52 -18.60 -9.38
C LYS A 86 -14.34 -19.10 -10.24
N ASP A 87 -14.59 -19.44 -11.49
CA ASP A 87 -13.62 -20.10 -12.35
C ASP A 87 -12.87 -19.11 -13.28
N ASN A 88 -13.28 -17.84 -13.29
CA ASN A 88 -12.72 -16.87 -14.24
C ASN A 88 -12.45 -15.48 -13.65
N THR A 89 -12.71 -15.23 -12.36
CA THR A 89 -12.67 -13.88 -11.82
C THR A 89 -11.64 -13.73 -10.70
N LEU A 90 -10.80 -12.71 -10.80
CA LEU A 90 -9.92 -12.24 -9.74
C LEU A 90 -10.37 -10.83 -9.33
N ILE A 91 -10.66 -10.67 -8.04
CA ILE A 91 -10.99 -9.37 -7.43
C ILE A 91 -9.83 -8.98 -6.52
N TYR A 92 -9.40 -7.73 -6.58
CA TYR A 92 -8.39 -7.25 -5.66
C TYR A 92 -8.55 -5.76 -5.33
N ILE A 93 -7.99 -5.37 -4.20
CA ILE A 93 -7.91 -3.99 -3.77
C ILE A 93 -6.45 -3.63 -3.61
N ILE A 94 -6.09 -2.49 -4.18
CA ILE A 94 -4.83 -1.79 -3.93
C ILE A 94 -5.14 -0.41 -3.36
N SER A 95 -4.18 0.18 -2.67
CA SER A 95 -4.32 1.56 -2.19
C SER A 95 -3.19 2.44 -2.67
N HIS A 96 -3.53 3.71 -2.85
CA HIS A 96 -2.64 4.78 -3.30
C HIS A 96 -2.65 5.92 -2.28
N GLU A 97 -1.60 6.73 -2.24
CA GLU A 97 -1.55 7.90 -1.36
C GLU A 97 -2.60 8.97 -1.74
N SER A 98 -2.95 9.05 -3.02
CA SER A 98 -3.98 9.96 -3.56
C SER A 98 -4.40 9.52 -4.98
N ARG A 99 -5.45 10.17 -5.53
CA ARG A 99 -5.82 9.99 -6.95
C ARG A 99 -4.71 10.37 -7.92
N ASP A 100 -3.98 11.43 -7.64
CA ASP A 100 -2.85 11.84 -8.48
C ASP A 100 -1.68 10.86 -8.37
N ALA A 101 -1.40 10.35 -7.16
CA ALA A 101 -0.42 9.28 -6.97
C ALA A 101 -0.82 8.02 -7.76
N ALA A 102 -2.09 7.61 -7.73
CA ALA A 102 -2.59 6.48 -8.51
C ALA A 102 -2.30 6.64 -10.00
N LYS A 103 -2.61 7.81 -10.57
CA LYS A 103 -2.34 8.11 -11.99
C LYS A 103 -0.85 7.97 -12.33
N LYS A 104 0.03 8.52 -11.48
CA LYS A 104 1.49 8.42 -11.67
C LYS A 104 1.98 6.97 -11.55
N SER A 105 1.50 6.25 -10.54
CA SER A 105 1.85 4.84 -10.30
C SER A 105 1.46 3.93 -11.46
N TRP A 106 0.25 4.09 -11.99
CA TRP A 106 -0.19 3.33 -13.16
C TRP A 106 0.60 3.65 -14.42
N ALA A 107 0.96 4.92 -14.65
CA ALA A 107 1.82 5.29 -15.78
C ALA A 107 3.22 4.67 -15.65
N ALA A 108 3.82 4.74 -14.45
CA ALA A 108 5.13 4.15 -14.18
C ALA A 108 5.12 2.62 -14.29
N PHE A 109 4.08 1.97 -13.77
CA PHE A 109 3.88 0.52 -13.91
C PHE A 109 3.77 0.10 -15.37
N GLY A 110 2.98 0.81 -16.18
CA GLY A 110 2.82 0.50 -17.61
C GLY A 110 4.12 0.67 -18.40
N ALA A 111 4.99 1.59 -17.99
CA ALA A 111 6.30 1.84 -18.60
C ALA A 111 7.41 0.93 -18.07
N ASP A 112 7.17 0.16 -17.01
CA ASP A 112 8.16 -0.72 -16.38
C ASP A 112 8.60 -1.83 -17.33
N PRO A 113 9.91 -1.95 -17.64
CA PRO A 113 10.39 -2.96 -18.57
C PRO A 113 10.14 -4.39 -18.12
N GLU A 114 10.20 -4.64 -16.79
CA GLU A 114 9.89 -5.96 -16.25
C GLU A 114 8.41 -6.29 -16.44
N TRP A 115 7.52 -5.32 -16.17
CA TRP A 115 6.10 -5.51 -16.42
C TRP A 115 5.80 -5.79 -17.90
N GLN A 116 6.39 -5.04 -18.80
CA GLN A 116 6.20 -5.24 -20.24
C GLN A 116 6.63 -6.65 -20.68
N LYS A 117 7.78 -7.11 -20.18
CA LYS A 117 8.27 -8.48 -20.41
C LYS A 117 7.30 -9.51 -19.85
N VAL A 118 6.96 -9.42 -18.57
CA VAL A 118 6.05 -10.34 -17.87
C VAL A 118 4.67 -10.37 -18.53
N SER A 119 4.13 -9.22 -18.89
CA SER A 119 2.84 -9.11 -19.56
C SER A 119 2.83 -9.83 -20.91
N LYS A 120 3.91 -9.70 -21.69
CA LYS A 120 4.07 -10.39 -22.97
C LYS A 120 4.23 -11.90 -22.80
N GLU A 121 5.14 -12.32 -21.92
CA GLU A 121 5.46 -13.73 -21.68
C GLU A 121 4.27 -14.52 -21.15
N SER A 122 3.54 -13.94 -20.17
CA SER A 122 2.36 -14.58 -19.58
C SER A 122 1.19 -14.80 -20.55
N GLN A 123 1.24 -14.19 -21.73
CA GLN A 123 0.19 -14.29 -22.75
C GLN A 123 0.65 -15.01 -24.04
N MET A 124 1.83 -15.62 -24.03
CA MET A 124 2.34 -16.36 -25.20
C MET A 124 1.42 -17.51 -25.61
N ASN A 125 0.73 -18.13 -24.64
CA ASN A 125 -0.23 -19.22 -24.85
C ASN A 125 -1.69 -18.72 -24.90
N GLY A 126 -1.89 -17.48 -25.32
CA GLY A 126 -3.18 -16.83 -25.40
C GLY A 126 -3.42 -15.80 -24.31
N LYS A 127 -4.43 -14.97 -24.51
CA LYS A 127 -4.87 -13.97 -23.54
C LYS A 127 -5.18 -14.61 -22.17
N ILE A 128 -4.74 -13.97 -21.09
CA ILE A 128 -5.11 -14.37 -19.72
C ILE A 128 -6.01 -13.33 -19.02
N VAL A 129 -6.31 -12.21 -19.67
CA VAL A 129 -7.25 -11.18 -19.21
C VAL A 129 -8.20 -10.84 -20.36
N ALA A 130 -9.49 -11.12 -20.17
CA ALA A 130 -10.55 -10.78 -21.10
C ALA A 130 -11.14 -9.40 -20.82
N GLY A 131 -11.24 -9.01 -19.55
CA GLY A 131 -11.80 -7.74 -19.13
C GLY A 131 -11.25 -7.26 -17.81
N ILE A 132 -11.32 -5.94 -17.61
CA ILE A 132 -10.92 -5.27 -16.37
C ILE A 132 -11.96 -4.20 -16.08
N THR A 133 -12.46 -4.19 -14.82
CA THR A 133 -13.18 -3.04 -14.26
C THR A 133 -12.40 -2.47 -13.09
N SER A 134 -12.54 -1.16 -12.87
CA SER A 134 -11.87 -0.45 -11.79
C SER A 134 -12.81 0.58 -11.17
N VAL A 135 -12.85 0.59 -9.83
CA VAL A 135 -13.61 1.56 -9.04
C VAL A 135 -12.70 2.14 -7.98
N TYR A 136 -12.58 3.46 -7.95
CA TYR A 136 -11.88 4.16 -6.88
C TYR A 136 -12.84 4.46 -5.74
N MET A 137 -12.35 4.30 -4.52
CA MET A 137 -13.16 4.37 -3.30
C MET A 137 -12.43 5.15 -2.21
N ASP A 138 -13.18 5.96 -1.49
CA ASP A 138 -12.72 6.55 -0.24
C ASP A 138 -13.22 5.71 0.93
N PRO A 139 -12.41 5.50 1.99
CA PRO A 139 -12.91 4.81 3.16
C PRO A 139 -13.94 5.66 3.88
N THR A 140 -15.01 5.04 4.39
CA THR A 140 -15.97 5.72 5.25
C THR A 140 -15.33 6.00 6.63
N ASP A 141 -15.95 6.89 7.41
CA ASP A 141 -15.51 7.24 8.76
C ASP A 141 -15.50 6.02 9.72
N TYR A 142 -16.38 5.07 9.51
CA TYR A 142 -16.47 3.80 10.26
C TYR A 142 -15.72 2.63 9.63
N SER A 143 -14.98 2.82 8.53
CA SER A 143 -14.20 1.74 7.93
C SER A 143 -13.02 1.35 8.82
N PRO A 144 -12.78 0.06 9.10
CA PRO A 144 -11.62 -0.40 9.84
C PRO A 144 -10.32 -0.29 9.02
N ILE A 145 -10.43 -0.15 7.68
CA ILE A 145 -9.30 0.04 6.77
C ILE A 145 -9.33 1.49 6.29
N LYS A 146 -8.22 2.20 6.52
CA LYS A 146 -8.04 3.62 6.15
C LYS A 146 -6.82 3.79 5.27
#